data_fb890a75bc837b93086bfe35d51ebcaf
#
_entry.id   fb890a75bc837b93086bfe35d51ebcaf
#
_cell.length_a   1.000
_cell.length_b   1.000
_cell.length_c   1.000
_cell.angle_alpha   90.00
_cell.angle_beta   90.00
_cell.angle_gamma   90.00
#
_symmetry.space_group_name_H-M   'P 1'
#
loop_
_entity.id
_entity.type
_entity.pdbx_description
1 polymer ?
#
loop_
_entity_poly.entity_id
_entity_poly.type
_entity_poly.pdbx_seq_one_letter_code
_entity_poly.pdbx_strand_id
1 'polypeptide(L)'
;MRTGSRMRRAASAPPKFVTGSILRHILVLTGTGAAGLMAIFLGDLANILFLSWVGDDSVIAAVGYASSILFLTISMGIGLSIAATSLVSPALGARRRMRARRLSLNAHVLTFVMASLLSLVIWLLIPQLLQLLGATGRASEFATVYLMILVPALPPLAIAMTSASVLRSVGDARRAMNVTLIGAPVNTLLDAILILGLGLGIQGAAIASALARLVMMAVGLYGVIWVHDLWGRLRVRTVIADARAHIAVAGPAVLTNIATPFANAYVTRAMAPFGDSAVAGWAIVGRVIPVAFGAIFALSAIVGPIIGQNYGAAAFDRVRAALTQSLLVTAAFTGIAWAILAALAWPIAGAFDATGETADLIVFFCRRLAPMFLFLGALFVANAAFNTLGRPHYSTALNWGRATFGTVPFVQAGAILGGAAGVLAGSLLGGLIFGILAVCLAYRWVDQLAAENARINATPAGSKAESAAAE
;
A
#
# COMPACT_ATOMS: atom_id res chain seq x y z
N MET A 1 -6.53 -21.25 -34.37
CA MET A 1 -5.84 -22.43 -33.80
C MET A 1 -4.64 -22.09 -32.84
N ARG A 2 -3.94 -20.96 -32.95
CA ARG A 2 -2.80 -20.59 -32.05
C ARG A 2 -3.20 -20.23 -30.60
N THR A 3 -4.42 -19.83 -30.33
CA THR A 3 -4.92 -19.47 -28.99
C THR A 3 -5.14 -20.70 -28.08
N GLY A 4 -5.62 -21.83 -28.62
CA GLY A 4 -5.88 -23.04 -27.84
C GLY A 4 -4.62 -23.74 -27.30
N SER A 5 -3.49 -23.68 -28.03
CA SER A 5 -2.23 -24.31 -27.61
C SER A 5 -1.53 -23.50 -26.52
N ARG A 6 -1.62 -22.15 -26.54
CA ARG A 6 -1.12 -21.28 -25.46
C ARG A 6 -1.93 -21.45 -24.17
N MET A 7 -3.27 -21.61 -24.28
CA MET A 7 -4.12 -21.88 -23.12
C MET A 7 -3.80 -23.20 -22.42
N ARG A 8 -3.56 -24.29 -23.19
CA ARG A 8 -3.18 -25.59 -22.61
C ARG A 8 -1.81 -25.56 -21.94
N ARG A 9 -0.81 -24.88 -22.51
CA ARG A 9 0.53 -24.71 -21.87
C ARG A 9 0.48 -23.84 -20.61
N ALA A 10 -0.32 -22.79 -20.57
CA ALA A 10 -0.50 -21.95 -19.39
C ALA A 10 -1.26 -22.65 -18.25
N ALA A 11 -2.10 -23.66 -18.57
CA ALA A 11 -2.83 -24.45 -17.59
C ALA A 11 -1.97 -25.52 -16.89
N SER A 12 -0.85 -25.94 -17.50
CA SER A 12 0.02 -27.01 -16.99
C SER A 12 1.25 -26.53 -16.22
N ALA A 13 1.61 -25.25 -16.33
CA ALA A 13 2.77 -24.72 -15.62
C ALA A 13 2.48 -24.60 -14.10
N PRO A 14 3.43 -25.00 -13.23
CA PRO A 14 3.27 -24.81 -11.79
C PRO A 14 3.17 -23.32 -11.44
N PRO A 15 2.46 -22.96 -10.35
CA PRO A 15 2.38 -21.57 -9.89
C PRO A 15 3.78 -21.04 -9.59
N LYS A 16 4.07 -19.82 -10.00
CA LYS A 16 5.44 -19.27 -10.08
C LYS A 16 6.18 -19.27 -8.74
N PHE A 17 5.47 -18.99 -7.64
CA PHE A 17 6.09 -18.85 -6.33
C PHE A 17 6.19 -20.15 -5.53
N VAL A 18 5.55 -21.22 -6.00
CA VAL A 18 5.62 -22.54 -5.37
C VAL A 18 6.94 -23.26 -5.71
N THR A 19 7.64 -22.81 -6.76
CA THR A 19 8.91 -23.35 -7.22
C THR A 19 10.03 -22.30 -7.20
N GLY A 20 11.28 -22.75 -7.22
CA GLY A 20 12.45 -21.88 -7.26
C GLY A 20 12.77 -21.18 -5.92
N SER A 21 13.73 -20.27 -5.95
CA SER A 21 14.22 -19.55 -4.78
C SER A 21 13.23 -18.45 -4.37
N ILE A 22 12.78 -18.51 -3.13
CA ILE A 22 11.87 -17.51 -2.53
C ILE A 22 12.56 -16.15 -2.45
N LEU A 23 13.84 -16.11 -2.06
CA LEU A 23 14.61 -14.86 -1.98
C LEU A 23 14.67 -14.16 -3.32
N ARG A 24 14.92 -14.90 -4.42
CA ARG A 24 14.92 -14.32 -5.76
C ARG A 24 13.56 -13.74 -6.13
N HIS A 25 12.47 -14.41 -5.76
CA HIS A 25 11.12 -13.90 -5.99
C HIS A 25 10.87 -12.61 -5.21
N ILE A 26 11.27 -12.57 -3.93
CA ILE A 26 11.15 -11.36 -3.10
C ILE A 26 11.94 -10.22 -3.70
N LEU A 27 13.23 -10.41 -4.02
CA LEU A 27 14.09 -9.35 -4.53
C LEU A 27 13.63 -8.79 -5.88
N VAL A 28 13.25 -9.66 -6.82
CA VAL A 28 12.76 -9.24 -8.15
C VAL A 28 11.47 -8.44 -8.03
N LEU A 29 10.52 -8.92 -7.23
CA LEU A 29 9.26 -8.22 -7.03
C LEU A 29 9.45 -6.90 -6.26
N THR A 30 10.31 -6.88 -5.23
CA THR A 30 10.60 -5.68 -4.44
C THR A 30 11.28 -4.63 -5.30
N GLY A 31 12.28 -5.00 -6.09
CA GLY A 31 12.97 -4.07 -6.99
C GLY A 31 12.02 -3.46 -8.03
N THR A 32 11.18 -4.28 -8.67
CA THR A 32 10.18 -3.77 -9.62
C THR A 32 9.09 -2.94 -8.94
N GLY A 33 8.64 -3.33 -7.73
CA GLY A 33 7.67 -2.58 -6.96
C GLY A 33 8.22 -1.23 -6.51
N ALA A 34 9.47 -1.19 -6.02
CA ALA A 34 10.15 0.03 -5.63
C ALA A 34 10.33 1.00 -6.82
N ALA A 35 10.71 0.49 -7.99
CA ALA A 35 10.81 1.30 -9.20
C ALA A 35 9.45 1.94 -9.57
N GLY A 36 8.36 1.19 -9.45
CA GLY A 36 7.01 1.72 -9.68
C GLY A 36 6.60 2.80 -8.67
N LEU A 37 6.93 2.63 -7.38
CA LEU A 37 6.67 3.63 -6.34
C LEU A 37 7.51 4.89 -6.52
N MET A 38 8.80 4.74 -6.86
CA MET A 38 9.68 5.89 -7.15
C MET A 38 9.16 6.70 -8.34
N ALA A 39 8.63 6.06 -9.38
CA ALA A 39 8.01 6.76 -10.50
C ALA A 39 6.81 7.61 -10.07
N ILE A 40 5.97 7.09 -9.15
CA ILE A 40 4.85 7.87 -8.58
C ILE A 40 5.39 9.08 -7.80
N PHE A 41 6.35 8.89 -6.89
CA PHE A 41 6.89 10.01 -6.10
C PHE A 41 7.56 11.08 -6.96
N LEU A 42 8.27 10.69 -8.02
CA LEU A 42 8.86 11.63 -8.98
C LEU A 42 7.77 12.37 -9.76
N GLY A 43 6.69 11.69 -10.13
CA GLY A 43 5.53 12.31 -10.79
C GLY A 43 4.82 13.32 -9.89
N ASP A 44 4.61 12.96 -8.62
CA ASP A 44 3.99 13.86 -7.63
C ASP A 44 4.85 15.10 -7.39
N LEU A 45 6.19 14.92 -7.31
CA LEU A 45 7.12 16.03 -7.18
C LEU A 45 7.10 16.95 -8.41
N ALA A 46 7.08 16.39 -9.61
CA ALA A 46 6.97 17.15 -10.86
C ALA A 46 5.65 17.95 -10.93
N ASN A 47 4.53 17.33 -10.52
CA ASN A 47 3.23 18.00 -10.47
C ASN A 47 3.23 19.23 -9.54
N ILE A 48 3.79 19.08 -8.33
CA ILE A 48 3.94 20.21 -7.39
C ILE A 48 4.85 21.29 -7.98
N LEU A 49 5.96 20.91 -8.62
CA LEU A 49 6.88 21.85 -9.26
C LEU A 49 6.20 22.64 -10.39
N PHE A 50 5.44 21.99 -11.28
CA PHE A 50 4.72 22.70 -12.33
C PHE A 50 3.65 23.63 -11.78
N LEU A 51 2.96 23.24 -10.72
CA LEU A 51 1.97 24.10 -10.06
C LEU A 51 2.63 25.30 -9.33
N SER A 52 3.84 25.15 -8.79
CA SER A 52 4.57 26.26 -8.18
C SER A 52 4.95 27.33 -9.21
N TRP A 53 5.18 26.95 -10.47
CA TRP A 53 5.45 27.91 -11.56
C TRP A 53 4.23 28.71 -11.99
N VAL A 54 3.03 28.31 -11.60
CA VAL A 54 1.79 29.13 -11.84
C VAL A 54 1.81 30.40 -10.99
N GLY A 55 2.60 30.42 -9.88
CA GLY A 55 2.85 31.64 -9.09
C GLY A 55 1.72 32.07 -8.16
N ASP A 56 0.79 31.17 -7.81
CA ASP A 56 -0.30 31.44 -6.87
C ASP A 56 -0.23 30.47 -5.68
N ASP A 57 0.15 30.98 -4.52
CA ASP A 57 0.28 30.17 -3.28
C ASP A 57 -1.04 29.48 -2.89
N SER A 58 -2.20 30.04 -3.29
CA SER A 58 -3.50 29.42 -3.05
C SER A 58 -3.66 28.09 -3.79
N VAL A 59 -2.98 27.90 -4.92
CA VAL A 59 -2.98 26.63 -5.69
C VAL A 59 -2.26 25.54 -4.93
N ILE A 60 -1.12 25.85 -4.33
CA ILE A 60 -0.34 24.87 -3.54
C ILE A 60 -1.13 24.49 -2.28
N ALA A 61 -1.74 25.46 -1.61
CA ALA A 61 -2.61 25.21 -0.46
C ALA A 61 -3.82 24.33 -0.84
N ALA A 62 -4.44 24.60 -2.00
CA ALA A 62 -5.57 23.82 -2.52
C ALA A 62 -5.19 22.34 -2.73
N VAL A 63 -4.03 22.05 -3.34
CA VAL A 63 -3.53 20.69 -3.51
C VAL A 63 -3.26 20.02 -2.16
N GLY A 64 -2.78 20.77 -1.15
CA GLY A 64 -2.60 20.27 0.21
C GLY A 64 -3.91 19.78 0.85
N TYR A 65 -4.98 20.60 0.78
CA TYR A 65 -6.32 20.20 1.26
C TYR A 65 -6.87 19.01 0.48
N ALA A 66 -6.77 19.05 -0.86
CA ALA A 66 -7.23 17.96 -1.71
C ALA A 66 -6.49 16.64 -1.41
N SER A 67 -5.18 16.68 -1.19
CA SER A 67 -4.37 15.49 -0.87
C SER A 67 -4.83 14.80 0.40
N SER A 68 -5.29 15.55 1.40
CA SER A 68 -5.81 14.98 2.66
C SER A 68 -7.09 14.15 2.41
N ILE A 69 -7.98 14.63 1.54
CA ILE A 69 -9.20 13.89 1.14
C ILE A 69 -8.84 12.68 0.27
N LEU A 70 -7.95 12.88 -0.70
CA LEU A 70 -7.52 11.82 -1.62
C LEU A 70 -6.77 10.69 -0.89
N PHE A 71 -6.06 10.98 0.19
CA PHE A 71 -5.39 9.95 0.98
C PHE A 71 -6.36 8.89 1.51
N LEU A 72 -7.55 9.28 1.97
CA LEU A 72 -8.59 8.35 2.42
C LEU A 72 -9.01 7.41 1.28
N THR A 73 -9.13 7.94 0.07
CA THR A 73 -9.52 7.17 -1.12
C THR A 73 -8.44 6.19 -1.57
N ILE A 74 -7.17 6.60 -1.49
CA ILE A 74 -6.03 5.72 -1.78
C ILE A 74 -5.98 4.57 -0.76
N SER A 75 -6.21 4.85 0.51
CA SER A 75 -6.27 3.83 1.56
C SER A 75 -7.32 2.76 1.27
N MET A 76 -8.49 3.16 0.75
CA MET A 76 -9.51 2.22 0.30
C MET A 76 -9.05 1.40 -0.90
N GLY A 77 -8.44 2.02 -1.92
CA GLY A 77 -7.88 1.33 -3.08
C GLY A 77 -6.82 0.29 -2.69
N ILE A 78 -5.95 0.63 -1.73
CA ILE A 78 -4.97 -0.31 -1.16
C ILE A 78 -5.69 -1.49 -0.48
N GLY A 79 -6.67 -1.24 0.37
CA GLY A 79 -7.42 -2.29 1.05
C GLY A 79 -8.12 -3.26 0.09
N LEU A 80 -8.78 -2.74 -0.95
CA LEU A 80 -9.42 -3.53 -2.00
C LEU A 80 -8.40 -4.37 -2.80
N SER A 81 -7.23 -3.80 -3.10
CA SER A 81 -6.15 -4.50 -3.78
C SER A 81 -5.54 -5.64 -2.94
N ILE A 82 -5.43 -5.44 -1.62
CA ILE A 82 -5.01 -6.47 -0.66
C ILE A 82 -6.02 -7.63 -0.64
N ALA A 83 -7.32 -7.33 -0.61
CA ALA A 83 -8.36 -8.35 -0.66
C ALA A 83 -8.31 -9.18 -1.96
N ALA A 84 -8.08 -8.53 -3.10
CA ALA A 84 -7.88 -9.24 -4.37
C ALA A 84 -6.68 -10.20 -4.31
N THR A 85 -5.55 -9.75 -3.78
CA THR A 85 -4.35 -10.59 -3.57
C THR A 85 -4.66 -11.79 -2.69
N SER A 86 -5.30 -11.55 -1.54
CA SER A 86 -5.56 -12.56 -0.52
C SER A 86 -6.50 -13.68 -1.00
N LEU A 87 -7.37 -13.39 -1.98
CA LEU A 87 -8.28 -14.36 -2.55
C LEU A 87 -7.72 -15.04 -3.81
N VAL A 88 -7.05 -14.29 -4.69
CA VAL A 88 -6.57 -14.79 -5.98
C VAL A 88 -5.30 -15.62 -5.82
N SER A 89 -4.34 -15.18 -4.97
CA SER A 89 -3.05 -15.87 -4.84
C SER A 89 -3.18 -17.33 -4.33
N PRO A 90 -3.99 -17.64 -3.30
CA PRO A 90 -4.18 -19.02 -2.86
C PRO A 90 -4.87 -19.88 -3.92
N ALA A 91 -5.83 -19.31 -4.66
CA ALA A 91 -6.50 -20.04 -5.74
C ALA A 91 -5.54 -20.43 -6.87
N LEU A 92 -4.56 -19.55 -7.19
CA LEU A 92 -3.49 -19.85 -8.13
C LEU A 92 -2.54 -20.91 -7.57
N GLY A 93 -2.15 -20.80 -6.29
CA GLY A 93 -1.29 -21.77 -5.61
C GLY A 93 -1.89 -23.18 -5.59
N ALA A 94 -3.18 -23.28 -5.32
CA ALA A 94 -3.94 -24.52 -5.37
C ALA A 94 -4.22 -25.04 -6.81
N ARG A 95 -3.64 -24.41 -7.85
CA ARG A 95 -3.86 -24.71 -9.27
C ARG A 95 -5.34 -24.61 -9.70
N ARG A 96 -6.20 -23.92 -8.94
CA ARG A 96 -7.62 -23.74 -9.24
C ARG A 96 -7.85 -22.51 -10.14
N ARG A 97 -7.31 -22.57 -11.38
CA ARG A 97 -7.32 -21.43 -12.32
C ARG A 97 -8.71 -20.87 -12.58
N MET A 98 -9.74 -21.71 -12.73
CA MET A 98 -11.12 -21.24 -12.95
C MET A 98 -11.67 -20.45 -11.76
N ARG A 99 -11.30 -20.86 -10.53
CA ARG A 99 -11.62 -20.10 -9.31
C ARG A 99 -10.86 -18.78 -9.28
N ALA A 100 -9.56 -18.77 -9.62
CA ALA A 100 -8.77 -17.55 -9.69
C ALA A 100 -9.32 -16.55 -10.71
N ARG A 101 -9.76 -17.01 -11.91
CA ARG A 101 -10.45 -16.16 -12.92
C ARG A 101 -11.72 -15.54 -12.36
N ARG A 102 -12.56 -16.33 -11.70
CA ARG A 102 -13.79 -15.85 -11.07
C ARG A 102 -13.48 -14.81 -9.98
N LEU A 103 -12.57 -15.12 -9.06
CA LEU A 103 -12.22 -14.23 -7.97
C LEU A 103 -11.56 -12.94 -8.46
N SER A 104 -10.74 -12.99 -9.53
CA SER A 104 -10.16 -11.81 -10.15
C SER A 104 -11.24 -10.89 -10.72
N LEU A 105 -12.17 -11.40 -11.53
CA LEU A 105 -13.27 -10.60 -12.07
C LEU A 105 -14.14 -10.02 -10.94
N ASN A 106 -14.56 -10.85 -9.98
CA ASN A 106 -15.42 -10.42 -8.88
C ASN A 106 -14.73 -9.34 -8.03
N ALA A 107 -13.40 -9.46 -7.80
CA ALA A 107 -12.63 -8.43 -7.12
C ALA A 107 -12.63 -7.09 -7.88
N HIS A 108 -12.46 -7.10 -9.22
CA HIS A 108 -12.54 -5.87 -10.02
C HIS A 108 -13.95 -5.25 -10.01
N VAL A 109 -15.00 -6.07 -10.09
CA VAL A 109 -16.39 -5.58 -10.01
C VAL A 109 -16.68 -4.96 -8.64
N LEU A 110 -16.30 -5.65 -7.56
CA LEU A 110 -16.48 -5.12 -6.20
C LEU A 110 -15.66 -3.85 -5.97
N THR A 111 -14.41 -3.83 -6.46
CA THR A 111 -13.57 -2.63 -6.42
C THR A 111 -14.22 -1.46 -7.16
N PHE A 112 -14.75 -1.70 -8.37
CA PHE A 112 -15.44 -0.66 -9.14
C PHE A 112 -16.65 -0.12 -8.38
N VAL A 113 -17.51 -0.99 -7.87
CA VAL A 113 -18.73 -0.59 -7.15
C VAL A 113 -18.37 0.18 -5.87
N MET A 114 -17.47 -0.35 -5.05
CA MET A 114 -17.11 0.29 -3.78
C MET A 114 -16.37 1.60 -3.99
N ALA A 115 -15.45 1.67 -4.96
CA ALA A 115 -14.75 2.90 -5.29
C ALA A 115 -15.66 3.95 -5.90
N SER A 116 -16.66 3.55 -6.73
CA SER A 116 -17.66 4.47 -7.28
C SER A 116 -18.60 5.02 -6.21
N LEU A 117 -19.03 4.17 -5.27
CA LEU A 117 -19.86 4.62 -4.14
C LEU A 117 -19.09 5.62 -3.26
N LEU A 118 -17.84 5.32 -2.92
CA LEU A 118 -17.00 6.26 -2.16
C LEU A 118 -16.76 7.55 -2.93
N SER A 119 -16.44 7.44 -4.22
CA SER A 119 -16.25 8.57 -5.12
C SER A 119 -17.49 9.48 -5.13
N LEU A 120 -18.68 8.90 -5.27
CA LEU A 120 -19.93 9.65 -5.24
C LEU A 120 -20.15 10.35 -3.88
N VAL A 121 -19.96 9.65 -2.77
CA VAL A 121 -20.11 10.23 -1.43
C VAL A 121 -19.14 11.40 -1.23
N ILE A 122 -17.86 11.23 -1.57
CA ILE A 122 -16.88 12.30 -1.45
C ILE A 122 -17.24 13.46 -2.39
N TRP A 123 -17.62 13.18 -3.63
CA TRP A 123 -17.96 14.19 -4.63
C TRP A 123 -19.11 15.09 -4.16
N LEU A 124 -20.15 14.49 -3.53
CA LEU A 124 -21.28 15.22 -2.95
C LEU A 124 -20.91 16.03 -1.69
N LEU A 125 -19.88 15.57 -0.96
CA LEU A 125 -19.44 16.16 0.30
C LEU A 125 -18.19 17.05 0.17
N ILE A 126 -17.69 17.33 -1.05
CA ILE A 126 -16.47 18.12 -1.25
C ILE A 126 -16.50 19.43 -0.46
N PRO A 127 -17.55 20.29 -0.55
CA PRO A 127 -17.56 21.56 0.17
C PRO A 127 -17.49 21.38 1.70
N GLN A 128 -18.24 20.41 2.23
CA GLN A 128 -18.29 20.13 3.68
C GLN A 128 -16.95 19.60 4.18
N LEU A 129 -16.29 18.72 3.40
CA LEU A 129 -14.98 18.17 3.75
C LEU A 129 -13.91 19.27 3.72
N LEU A 130 -13.93 20.17 2.76
CA LEU A 130 -13.01 21.30 2.69
C LEU A 130 -13.22 22.28 3.85
N GLN A 131 -14.47 22.57 4.21
CA GLN A 131 -14.80 23.40 5.39
C GLN A 131 -14.29 22.73 6.69
N LEU A 132 -14.48 21.42 6.84
CA LEU A 132 -13.98 20.67 7.99
C LEU A 132 -12.45 20.74 8.11
N LEU A 133 -11.74 20.79 6.98
CA LEU A 133 -10.30 20.94 6.93
C LEU A 133 -9.82 22.40 7.11
N GLY A 134 -10.76 23.36 7.22
CA GLY A 134 -10.44 24.78 7.39
C GLY A 134 -10.04 25.50 6.11
N ALA A 135 -10.37 24.94 4.94
CA ALA A 135 -10.10 25.60 3.66
C ALA A 135 -11.03 26.82 3.48
N THR A 136 -10.45 27.98 3.16
CA THR A 136 -11.18 29.25 2.96
C THR A 136 -10.68 29.99 1.72
N GLY A 137 -11.48 30.93 1.22
CA GLY A 137 -11.10 31.81 0.12
C GLY A 137 -10.77 31.09 -1.17
N ARG A 138 -9.79 31.63 -1.93
CA ARG A 138 -9.34 31.06 -3.22
C ARG A 138 -8.81 29.63 -3.14
N ALA A 139 -8.14 29.27 -2.03
CA ALA A 139 -7.65 27.91 -1.85
C ALA A 139 -8.80 26.89 -1.80
N SER A 140 -9.94 27.23 -1.17
CA SER A 140 -11.14 26.38 -1.15
C SER A 140 -11.77 26.25 -2.53
N GLU A 141 -11.82 27.33 -3.31
CA GLU A 141 -12.36 27.32 -4.68
C GLU A 141 -11.51 26.42 -5.59
N PHE A 142 -10.19 26.60 -5.57
CA PHE A 142 -9.25 25.76 -6.34
C PHE A 142 -9.29 24.29 -5.92
N ALA A 143 -9.35 24.00 -4.61
CA ALA A 143 -9.47 22.64 -4.11
C ALA A 143 -10.79 21.99 -4.54
N THR A 144 -11.89 22.75 -4.55
CA THR A 144 -13.20 22.27 -5.02
C THR A 144 -13.13 21.88 -6.49
N VAL A 145 -12.61 22.75 -7.35
CA VAL A 145 -12.48 22.48 -8.80
C VAL A 145 -11.58 21.27 -9.05
N TYR A 146 -10.44 21.20 -8.36
CA TYR A 146 -9.49 20.07 -8.46
C TYR A 146 -10.16 18.75 -8.08
N LEU A 147 -10.85 18.71 -6.95
CA LEU A 147 -11.53 17.51 -6.46
C LEU A 147 -12.73 17.12 -7.34
N MET A 148 -13.51 18.09 -7.84
CA MET A 148 -14.63 17.80 -8.73
C MET A 148 -14.19 17.06 -10.00
N ILE A 149 -13.00 17.34 -10.52
CA ILE A 149 -12.43 16.68 -11.69
C ILE A 149 -11.78 15.33 -11.31
N LEU A 150 -11.04 15.28 -10.19
CA LEU A 150 -10.20 14.13 -9.87
C LEU A 150 -10.93 13.01 -9.12
N VAL A 151 -11.96 13.34 -8.32
CA VAL A 151 -12.71 12.34 -7.54
C VAL A 151 -13.44 11.34 -8.45
N PRO A 152 -14.08 11.70 -9.58
CA PRO A 152 -14.64 10.73 -10.53
C PRO A 152 -13.62 9.77 -11.14
N ALA A 153 -12.33 10.08 -11.10
CA ALA A 153 -11.26 9.21 -11.56
C ALA A 153 -10.71 8.26 -10.47
N LEU A 154 -11.35 8.16 -9.30
CA LEU A 154 -10.97 7.21 -8.24
C LEU A 154 -11.26 5.75 -8.60
N PRO A 155 -12.43 5.38 -9.19
CA PRO A 155 -12.68 4.01 -9.62
C PRO A 155 -11.63 3.50 -10.62
N PRO A 156 -11.22 4.23 -11.67
CA PRO A 156 -10.09 3.86 -12.51
C PRO A 156 -8.80 3.58 -11.75
N LEU A 157 -8.42 4.43 -10.78
CA LEU A 157 -7.24 4.22 -9.96
C LEU A 157 -7.34 2.92 -9.14
N ALA A 158 -8.46 2.69 -8.48
CA ALA A 158 -8.69 1.50 -7.65
C ALA A 158 -8.64 0.21 -8.51
N ILE A 159 -9.19 0.24 -9.73
CA ILE A 159 -9.09 -0.86 -10.69
C ILE A 159 -7.63 -1.08 -11.12
N ALA A 160 -6.87 -0.02 -11.39
CA ALA A 160 -5.45 -0.13 -11.73
C ALA A 160 -4.66 -0.80 -10.59
N MET A 161 -4.90 -0.40 -9.33
CA MET A 161 -4.26 -0.99 -8.15
C MET A 161 -4.64 -2.46 -7.97
N THR A 162 -5.91 -2.82 -8.16
CA THR A 162 -6.41 -4.20 -8.11
C THR A 162 -5.80 -5.04 -9.23
N SER A 163 -5.69 -4.50 -10.45
CA SER A 163 -5.04 -5.17 -11.58
C SER A 163 -3.56 -5.43 -11.32
N ALA A 164 -2.82 -4.43 -10.83
CA ALA A 164 -1.42 -4.59 -10.45
C ALA A 164 -1.25 -5.67 -9.36
N SER A 165 -2.18 -5.75 -8.42
CA SER A 165 -2.22 -6.74 -7.34
C SER A 165 -2.46 -8.16 -7.87
N VAL A 166 -3.40 -8.32 -8.81
CA VAL A 166 -3.65 -9.60 -9.50
C VAL A 166 -2.45 -10.01 -10.35
N LEU A 167 -1.80 -9.08 -11.06
CA LEU A 167 -0.58 -9.34 -11.83
C LEU A 167 0.58 -9.81 -10.92
N ARG A 168 0.76 -9.18 -9.76
CA ARG A 168 1.71 -9.68 -8.73
C ARG A 168 1.33 -11.08 -8.25
N SER A 169 0.05 -11.36 -8.09
CA SER A 169 -0.44 -12.67 -7.66
C SER A 169 -0.13 -13.79 -8.66
N VAL A 170 -0.04 -13.49 -9.95
CA VAL A 170 0.45 -14.43 -11.00
C VAL A 170 1.97 -14.53 -11.01
N GLY A 171 2.66 -13.55 -10.44
CA GLY A 171 4.12 -13.42 -10.48
C GLY A 171 4.63 -12.60 -11.66
N ASP A 172 3.78 -11.83 -12.34
CA ASP A 172 4.20 -10.91 -13.40
C ASP A 172 4.57 -9.54 -12.83
N ALA A 173 5.75 -9.49 -12.22
CA ALA A 173 6.29 -8.28 -11.60
C ALA A 173 6.45 -7.12 -12.59
N ARG A 174 6.88 -7.41 -13.83
CA ARG A 174 7.13 -6.38 -14.84
C ARG A 174 5.85 -5.67 -15.26
N ARG A 175 4.77 -6.43 -15.54
CA ARG A 175 3.49 -5.81 -15.89
C ARG A 175 2.84 -5.10 -14.72
N ALA A 176 2.96 -5.64 -13.51
CA ALA A 176 2.50 -4.95 -12.31
C ALA A 176 3.22 -3.60 -12.12
N MET A 177 4.54 -3.54 -12.35
CA MET A 177 5.33 -2.31 -12.34
C MET A 177 4.89 -1.36 -13.47
N ASN A 178 4.68 -1.86 -14.67
CA ASN A 178 4.31 -1.03 -15.83
C ASN A 178 2.99 -0.26 -15.63
N VAL A 179 2.08 -0.73 -14.78
CA VAL A 179 0.87 0.02 -14.43
C VAL A 179 1.21 1.40 -13.89
N THR A 180 2.17 1.48 -12.98
CA THR A 180 2.62 2.76 -12.38
C THR A 180 3.71 3.44 -13.20
N LEU A 181 4.65 2.67 -13.73
CA LEU A 181 5.78 3.17 -14.49
C LEU A 181 5.37 3.84 -15.82
N ILE A 182 4.24 3.45 -16.42
CA ILE A 182 3.68 4.13 -17.61
C ILE A 182 2.80 5.30 -17.17
N GLY A 183 2.02 5.14 -16.09
CA GLY A 183 1.10 6.17 -15.62
C GLY A 183 1.81 7.44 -15.14
N ALA A 184 2.92 7.33 -14.43
CA ALA A 184 3.63 8.49 -13.90
C ALA A 184 4.23 9.40 -15.00
N PRO A 185 4.99 8.92 -16.00
CA PRO A 185 5.46 9.74 -17.11
C PRO A 185 4.31 10.34 -17.93
N VAL A 186 3.22 9.59 -18.15
CA VAL A 186 2.03 10.13 -18.83
C VAL A 186 1.43 11.28 -18.03
N ASN A 187 1.31 11.16 -16.72
CA ASN A 187 0.85 12.26 -15.86
C ASN A 187 1.76 13.49 -16.02
N THR A 188 3.08 13.30 -15.83
CA THR A 188 4.07 14.39 -15.92
C THR A 188 4.05 15.08 -17.29
N LEU A 189 3.93 14.32 -18.37
CA LEU A 189 3.83 14.88 -19.72
C LEU A 189 2.54 15.68 -19.90
N LEU A 190 1.41 15.13 -19.46
CA LEU A 190 0.13 15.83 -19.51
C LEU A 190 0.10 17.07 -18.60
N ASP A 191 0.73 17.00 -17.42
CA ASP A 191 0.91 18.17 -16.55
C ASP A 191 1.65 19.29 -17.29
N ALA A 192 2.77 19.00 -17.93
CA ALA A 192 3.54 19.99 -18.70
C ALA A 192 2.70 20.62 -19.82
N ILE A 193 1.93 19.82 -20.56
CA ILE A 193 1.09 20.29 -21.66
C ILE A 193 -0.10 21.11 -21.15
N LEU A 194 -0.83 20.61 -20.15
CA LEU A 194 -2.09 21.20 -19.70
C LEU A 194 -1.87 22.39 -18.75
N ILE A 195 -0.87 22.30 -17.86
CA ILE A 195 -0.58 23.37 -16.89
C ILE A 195 0.17 24.51 -17.60
N LEU A 196 1.30 24.19 -18.26
CA LEU A 196 2.20 25.19 -18.82
C LEU A 196 1.84 25.54 -20.26
N GLY A 197 1.54 24.53 -21.10
CA GLY A 197 1.27 24.74 -22.52
C GLY A 197 -0.10 25.41 -22.77
N LEU A 198 -1.16 24.93 -22.12
CA LEU A 198 -2.53 25.46 -22.27
C LEU A 198 -2.93 26.44 -21.17
N GLY A 199 -2.10 26.67 -20.16
CA GLY A 199 -2.37 27.64 -19.09
C GLY A 199 -3.55 27.26 -18.19
N LEU A 200 -3.95 25.98 -18.13
CA LEU A 200 -5.12 25.53 -17.34
C LEU A 200 -4.86 25.46 -15.83
N GLY A 201 -3.63 25.72 -15.37
CA GLY A 201 -3.28 25.74 -13.96
C GLY A 201 -3.74 24.46 -13.22
N ILE A 202 -4.44 24.64 -12.10
CA ILE A 202 -4.89 23.53 -11.25
C ILE A 202 -5.91 22.59 -11.94
N GLN A 203 -6.71 23.11 -12.88
CA GLN A 203 -7.62 22.28 -13.68
C GLN A 203 -6.83 21.34 -14.59
N GLY A 204 -5.75 21.85 -15.20
CA GLY A 204 -4.84 21.07 -16.03
C GLY A 204 -4.23 19.91 -15.24
N ALA A 205 -3.75 20.17 -14.01
CA ALA A 205 -3.23 19.14 -13.11
C ALA A 205 -4.27 18.04 -12.77
N ALA A 206 -5.52 18.45 -12.50
CA ALA A 206 -6.59 17.50 -12.20
C ALA A 206 -6.93 16.62 -13.42
N ILE A 207 -7.03 17.20 -14.61
CA ILE A 207 -7.32 16.49 -15.86
C ILE A 207 -6.16 15.55 -16.20
N ALA A 208 -4.90 16.00 -16.10
CA ALA A 208 -3.72 15.16 -16.33
C ALA A 208 -3.72 13.91 -15.44
N SER A 209 -3.95 14.12 -14.14
CA SER A 209 -4.03 13.04 -13.16
C SER A 209 -5.21 12.10 -13.44
N ALA A 210 -6.38 12.60 -13.85
CA ALA A 210 -7.53 11.77 -14.21
C ALA A 210 -7.23 10.89 -15.44
N LEU A 211 -6.64 11.48 -16.48
CA LEU A 211 -6.24 10.75 -17.69
C LEU A 211 -5.16 9.71 -17.42
N ALA A 212 -4.15 10.05 -16.60
CA ALA A 212 -3.12 9.10 -16.19
C ALA A 212 -3.71 7.88 -15.47
N ARG A 213 -4.72 8.07 -14.59
CA ARG A 213 -5.44 6.97 -13.92
C ARG A 213 -6.17 6.06 -14.91
N LEU A 214 -6.77 6.62 -15.97
CA LEU A 214 -7.38 5.83 -17.03
C LEU A 214 -6.35 5.01 -17.80
N VAL A 215 -5.17 5.57 -18.10
CA VAL A 215 -4.07 4.85 -18.72
C VAL A 215 -3.58 3.71 -17.82
N MET A 216 -3.38 3.97 -16.54
CA MET A 216 -2.99 2.95 -15.55
C MET A 216 -4.01 1.80 -15.50
N MET A 217 -5.30 2.12 -15.49
CA MET A 217 -6.38 1.13 -15.54
C MET A 217 -6.30 0.29 -16.82
N ALA A 218 -6.15 0.91 -17.97
CA ALA A 218 -6.07 0.23 -19.27
C ALA A 218 -4.87 -0.73 -19.34
N VAL A 219 -3.68 -0.27 -18.90
CA VAL A 219 -2.46 -1.09 -18.83
C VAL A 219 -2.64 -2.28 -17.90
N GLY A 220 -3.24 -2.06 -16.72
CA GLY A 220 -3.49 -3.11 -15.74
C GLY A 220 -4.48 -4.16 -16.27
N LEU A 221 -5.62 -3.73 -16.78
CA LEU A 221 -6.65 -4.61 -17.35
C LEU A 221 -6.14 -5.37 -18.57
N TYR A 222 -5.33 -4.73 -19.44
CA TYR A 222 -4.68 -5.43 -20.56
C TYR A 222 -3.88 -6.64 -20.07
N GLY A 223 -3.06 -6.46 -19.04
CA GLY A 223 -2.28 -7.55 -18.45
C GLY A 223 -3.15 -8.67 -17.88
N VAL A 224 -4.21 -8.33 -17.15
CA VAL A 224 -5.10 -9.29 -16.50
C VAL A 224 -5.96 -10.05 -17.51
N ILE A 225 -6.53 -9.35 -18.49
CA ILE A 225 -7.52 -9.91 -19.43
C ILE A 225 -6.83 -10.65 -20.59
N TRP A 226 -5.99 -9.94 -21.34
CA TRP A 226 -5.46 -10.47 -22.60
C TRP A 226 -4.18 -11.27 -22.45
N VAL A 227 -3.35 -10.94 -21.46
CA VAL A 227 -2.06 -11.64 -21.28
C VAL A 227 -2.23 -12.88 -20.40
N HIS A 228 -2.88 -12.72 -19.25
CA HIS A 228 -2.98 -13.81 -18.27
C HIS A 228 -4.31 -14.53 -18.29
N ASP A 229 -5.30 -14.05 -19.08
CA ASP A 229 -6.64 -14.67 -19.15
C ASP A 229 -7.22 -14.96 -17.75
N LEU A 230 -7.15 -13.94 -16.87
CA LEU A 230 -7.70 -13.98 -15.52
C LEU A 230 -9.03 -13.24 -15.42
N TRP A 231 -9.81 -13.27 -16.50
CA TRP A 231 -11.14 -12.68 -16.57
C TRP A 231 -12.19 -13.81 -16.70
N GLY A 232 -13.03 -13.94 -15.69
CA GLY A 232 -14.08 -14.96 -15.63
C GLY A 232 -15.33 -14.54 -16.41
N ARG A 233 -16.41 -15.32 -16.26
CA ARG A 233 -17.76 -14.93 -16.71
C ARG A 233 -18.45 -14.18 -15.56
N LEU A 234 -18.99 -13.01 -15.83
CA LEU A 234 -19.75 -12.24 -14.85
C LEU A 234 -21.06 -12.97 -14.51
N ARG A 235 -21.23 -13.25 -13.23
CA ARG A 235 -22.47 -13.82 -12.68
C ARG A 235 -22.76 -13.10 -11.36
N VAL A 236 -23.83 -12.32 -11.29
CA VAL A 236 -24.19 -11.53 -10.11
C VAL A 236 -24.23 -12.38 -8.84
N ARG A 237 -24.80 -13.60 -8.92
CA ARG A 237 -24.82 -14.53 -7.79
C ARG A 237 -23.44 -14.84 -7.23
N THR A 238 -22.42 -14.98 -8.09
CA THR A 238 -21.05 -15.28 -7.65
C THR A 238 -20.36 -14.02 -7.10
N VAL A 239 -20.68 -12.83 -7.62
CA VAL A 239 -20.17 -11.56 -7.07
C VAL A 239 -20.67 -11.37 -5.64
N ILE A 240 -21.97 -11.56 -5.41
CA ILE A 240 -22.59 -11.47 -4.07
C ILE A 240 -21.99 -12.52 -3.11
N ALA A 241 -21.82 -13.76 -3.56
CA ALA A 241 -21.24 -14.82 -2.73
C ALA A 241 -19.79 -14.55 -2.34
N ASP A 242 -18.98 -14.00 -3.27
CA ASP A 242 -17.58 -13.68 -3.01
C ASP A 242 -17.42 -12.30 -2.29
N ALA A 243 -18.46 -11.44 -2.28
CA ALA A 243 -18.41 -10.10 -1.66
C ALA A 243 -18.11 -10.18 -0.16
N ARG A 244 -18.73 -11.10 0.56
CA ARG A 244 -18.48 -11.29 2.00
C ARG A 244 -17.00 -11.58 2.27
N ALA A 245 -16.40 -12.49 1.53
CA ALA A 245 -14.99 -12.83 1.68
C ALA A 245 -14.08 -11.65 1.29
N HIS A 246 -14.44 -10.90 0.26
CA HIS A 246 -13.70 -9.73 -0.19
C HIS A 246 -13.74 -8.60 0.86
N ILE A 247 -14.92 -8.26 1.36
CA ILE A 247 -15.12 -7.21 2.37
C ILE A 247 -14.49 -7.59 3.71
N ALA A 248 -14.53 -8.88 4.09
CA ALA A 248 -13.89 -9.37 5.30
C ALA A 248 -12.36 -9.15 5.33
N VAL A 249 -11.72 -8.99 4.17
CA VAL A 249 -10.30 -8.62 4.08
C VAL A 249 -10.15 -7.13 3.79
N ALA A 250 -10.93 -6.58 2.85
CA ALA A 250 -10.82 -5.17 2.44
C ALA A 250 -11.10 -4.20 3.59
N GLY A 251 -12.15 -4.42 4.38
CA GLY A 251 -12.52 -3.56 5.50
C GLY A 251 -11.39 -3.42 6.54
N PRO A 252 -10.92 -4.52 7.14
CA PRO A 252 -9.75 -4.47 8.02
C PRO A 252 -8.51 -3.87 7.37
N ALA A 253 -8.23 -4.16 6.09
CA ALA A 253 -7.08 -3.60 5.40
C ALA A 253 -7.18 -2.07 5.20
N VAL A 254 -8.36 -1.54 4.89
CA VAL A 254 -8.61 -0.09 4.85
C VAL A 254 -8.37 0.54 6.22
N LEU A 255 -8.96 -0.03 7.27
CA LEU A 255 -8.76 0.45 8.65
C LEU A 255 -7.28 0.40 9.07
N THR A 256 -6.55 -0.63 8.66
CA THR A 256 -5.10 -0.74 8.89
C THR A 256 -4.33 0.44 8.27
N ASN A 257 -4.68 0.84 7.03
CA ASN A 257 -4.01 1.94 6.34
C ASN A 257 -4.33 3.31 6.94
N ILE A 258 -5.50 3.50 7.54
CA ILE A 258 -5.90 4.75 8.19
C ILE A 258 -5.17 4.96 9.52
N ALA A 259 -4.71 3.91 10.19
CA ALA A 259 -4.04 4.02 11.49
C ALA A 259 -2.76 4.86 11.45
N THR A 260 -2.00 4.81 10.35
CA THR A 260 -0.74 5.58 10.22
C THR A 260 -0.97 7.09 10.11
N PRO A 261 -1.86 7.62 9.26
CA PRO A 261 -2.20 9.05 9.27
C PRO A 261 -2.71 9.55 10.62
N PHE A 262 -3.51 8.74 11.30
CA PHE A 262 -4.00 9.07 12.64
C PHE A 262 -2.84 9.26 13.62
N ALA A 263 -1.87 8.33 13.64
CA ALA A 263 -0.66 8.46 14.45
C ALA A 263 0.16 9.69 14.08
N ASN A 264 0.36 9.94 12.76
CA ASN A 264 1.13 11.10 12.28
C ASN A 264 0.48 12.43 12.69
N ALA A 265 -0.84 12.54 12.59
CA ALA A 265 -1.59 13.73 13.04
C ALA A 265 -1.40 13.99 14.55
N TYR A 266 -1.43 12.93 15.36
CA TYR A 266 -1.15 13.03 16.79
C TYR A 266 0.28 13.50 17.06
N VAL A 267 1.28 12.94 16.38
CA VAL A 267 2.69 13.35 16.53
C VAL A 267 2.88 14.81 16.10
N THR A 268 2.28 15.26 15.00
CA THR A 268 2.31 16.66 14.56
C THR A 268 1.75 17.58 15.65
N ARG A 269 0.59 17.21 16.25
CA ARG A 269 0.03 17.97 17.36
C ARG A 269 0.97 18.02 18.58
N ALA A 270 1.66 16.90 18.86
CA ALA A 270 2.60 16.83 19.99
C ALA A 270 3.89 17.60 19.76
N MET A 271 4.26 17.84 18.48
CA MET A 271 5.40 18.70 18.11
C MET A 271 5.09 20.20 18.24
N ALA A 272 3.84 20.62 18.05
CA ALA A 272 3.44 22.02 18.01
C ALA A 272 3.88 22.86 19.23
N PRO A 273 3.84 22.37 20.50
CA PRO A 273 4.30 23.12 21.66
C PRO A 273 5.80 23.47 21.67
N PHE A 274 6.60 22.77 20.86
CA PHE A 274 8.05 23.00 20.74
C PHE A 274 8.41 24.02 19.65
N GLY A 275 7.39 24.61 18.98
CA GLY A 275 7.56 25.64 17.98
C GLY A 275 7.58 25.14 16.54
N ASP A 276 7.60 26.12 15.61
CA ASP A 276 7.52 25.85 14.16
C ASP A 276 8.72 25.05 13.64
N SER A 277 9.90 25.24 14.25
CA SER A 277 11.13 24.49 13.90
C SER A 277 10.97 22.99 14.13
N ALA A 278 10.35 22.60 15.24
CA ALA A 278 10.08 21.19 15.54
C ALA A 278 9.06 20.58 14.58
N VAL A 279 7.99 21.31 14.27
CA VAL A 279 6.97 20.87 13.29
C VAL A 279 7.58 20.75 11.90
N ALA A 280 8.42 21.70 11.49
CA ALA A 280 9.13 21.65 10.20
C ALA A 280 10.08 20.45 10.14
N GLY A 281 10.85 20.17 11.18
CA GLY A 281 11.72 19.00 11.28
C GLY A 281 10.95 17.69 11.13
N TRP A 282 9.79 17.55 11.81
CA TRP A 282 8.90 16.41 11.66
C TRP A 282 8.35 16.27 10.24
N ALA A 283 7.93 17.37 9.62
CA ALA A 283 7.41 17.38 8.25
C ALA A 283 8.46 16.93 7.23
N ILE A 284 9.72 17.37 7.39
CA ILE A 284 10.85 16.96 6.54
C ILE A 284 11.16 15.47 6.72
N VAL A 285 11.23 14.98 7.96
CA VAL A 285 11.38 13.55 8.25
C VAL A 285 10.28 12.73 7.57
N GLY A 286 9.03 13.22 7.60
CA GLY A 286 7.89 12.60 6.90
C GLY A 286 8.06 12.49 5.39
N ARG A 287 8.83 13.39 4.75
CA ARG A 287 9.17 13.33 3.32
C ARG A 287 10.38 12.42 3.03
N VAL A 288 11.32 12.34 3.94
CA VAL A 288 12.51 11.48 3.84
C VAL A 288 12.13 10.00 3.93
N ILE A 289 11.20 9.63 4.82
CA ILE A 289 10.79 8.24 5.07
C ILE A 289 10.34 7.51 3.80
N PRO A 290 9.40 8.00 2.98
CA PRO A 290 8.96 7.28 1.77
C PRO A 290 10.07 7.07 0.74
N VAL A 291 10.98 8.03 0.62
CA VAL A 291 12.12 7.94 -0.31
C VAL A 291 13.14 6.91 0.20
N ALA A 292 13.53 7.01 1.46
CA ALA A 292 14.55 6.13 2.04
C ALA A 292 14.07 4.68 2.18
N PHE A 293 12.81 4.47 2.54
CA PHE A 293 12.23 3.15 2.83
C PHE A 293 11.22 2.67 1.79
N GLY A 294 11.21 3.26 0.59
CA GLY A 294 10.29 2.92 -0.51
C GLY A 294 10.32 1.43 -0.87
N ALA A 295 11.48 0.78 -0.79
CA ALA A 295 11.60 -0.66 -1.02
C ALA A 295 10.84 -1.50 0.03
N ILE A 296 10.76 -1.04 1.29
CA ILE A 296 10.02 -1.71 2.36
C ILE A 296 8.50 -1.53 2.15
N PHE A 297 8.06 -0.35 1.72
CA PHE A 297 6.67 -0.13 1.32
C PHE A 297 6.29 -1.02 0.14
N ALA A 298 7.17 -1.15 -0.87
CA ALA A 298 6.96 -2.07 -1.98
C ALA A 298 6.86 -3.53 -1.51
N LEU A 299 7.76 -3.95 -0.61
CA LEU A 299 7.80 -5.30 -0.07
C LEU A 299 6.47 -5.69 0.60
N SER A 300 5.81 -4.78 1.31
CA SER A 300 4.52 -5.04 1.96
C SER A 300 3.44 -5.53 0.99
N ALA A 301 3.43 -5.02 -0.24
CA ALA A 301 2.48 -5.42 -1.28
C ALA A 301 2.84 -6.73 -2.01
N ILE A 302 4.04 -7.25 -1.77
CA ILE A 302 4.66 -8.34 -2.54
C ILE A 302 4.68 -9.65 -1.76
N VAL A 303 4.83 -9.57 -0.45
CA VAL A 303 4.87 -10.74 0.43
C VAL A 303 3.57 -11.54 0.35
N GLY A 304 2.41 -10.86 0.27
CA GLY A 304 1.10 -11.48 0.17
C GLY A 304 0.97 -12.48 -1.00
N PRO A 305 1.28 -12.10 -2.25
CA PRO A 305 1.30 -13.02 -3.39
C PRO A 305 2.16 -14.28 -3.19
N ILE A 306 3.35 -14.14 -2.61
CA ILE A 306 4.28 -15.26 -2.38
C ILE A 306 3.72 -16.20 -1.31
N ILE A 307 3.30 -15.65 -0.17
CA ILE A 307 2.67 -16.41 0.91
C ILE A 307 1.40 -17.09 0.40
N GLY A 308 0.54 -16.37 -0.32
CA GLY A 308 -0.74 -16.89 -0.79
C GLY A 308 -0.63 -18.06 -1.74
N GLN A 309 0.30 -18.04 -2.72
CA GLN A 309 0.50 -19.18 -3.59
C GLN A 309 1.02 -20.41 -2.82
N ASN A 310 1.97 -20.22 -1.92
CA ASN A 310 2.51 -21.33 -1.11
C ASN A 310 1.47 -21.88 -0.12
N TYR A 311 0.65 -21.01 0.47
CA TYR A 311 -0.48 -21.42 1.31
C TYR A 311 -1.51 -22.23 0.53
N GLY A 312 -1.91 -21.74 -0.66
CA GLY A 312 -2.84 -22.46 -1.54
C GLY A 312 -2.32 -23.81 -2.02
N ALA A 313 -1.00 -23.97 -2.11
CA ALA A 313 -0.33 -25.23 -2.42
C ALA A 313 -0.07 -26.13 -1.19
N ALA A 314 -0.53 -25.73 0.00
CA ALA A 314 -0.25 -26.38 1.29
C ALA A 314 1.26 -26.55 1.60
N ALA A 315 2.12 -25.71 1.03
CA ALA A 315 3.56 -25.73 1.21
C ALA A 315 3.98 -24.83 2.40
N PHE A 316 3.65 -25.23 3.62
CA PHE A 316 3.80 -24.41 4.83
C PHE A 316 5.27 -24.10 5.16
N ASP A 317 6.21 -25.01 4.88
CA ASP A 317 7.65 -24.73 5.03
C ASP A 317 8.06 -23.54 4.15
N ARG A 318 7.51 -23.45 2.94
CA ARG A 318 7.76 -22.32 2.04
C ARG A 318 7.04 -21.06 2.49
N VAL A 319 5.86 -21.16 3.12
CA VAL A 319 5.19 -20.01 3.76
C VAL A 319 6.07 -19.43 4.87
N ARG A 320 6.60 -20.31 5.75
CA ARG A 320 7.51 -19.92 6.83
C ARG A 320 8.81 -19.32 6.27
N ALA A 321 9.41 -19.95 5.26
CA ALA A 321 10.60 -19.43 4.60
C ALA A 321 10.35 -18.06 3.93
N ALA A 322 9.16 -17.84 3.32
CA ALA A 322 8.79 -16.56 2.73
C ALA A 322 8.69 -15.45 3.79
N LEU A 323 8.11 -15.74 4.95
CA LEU A 323 8.06 -14.83 6.08
C LEU A 323 9.47 -14.47 6.57
N THR A 324 10.31 -15.47 6.85
CA THR A 324 11.68 -15.28 7.34
C THR A 324 12.54 -14.51 6.34
N GLN A 325 12.52 -14.88 5.06
CA GLN A 325 13.32 -14.19 4.05
C GLN A 325 12.85 -12.78 3.78
N SER A 326 11.54 -12.51 3.89
CA SER A 326 11.02 -11.14 3.80
C SER A 326 11.48 -10.27 4.96
N LEU A 327 11.54 -10.83 6.18
CA LEU A 327 12.08 -10.12 7.35
C LEU A 327 13.59 -9.86 7.21
N LEU A 328 14.37 -10.82 6.70
CA LEU A 328 15.79 -10.64 6.42
C LEU A 328 16.03 -9.56 5.36
N VAL A 329 15.24 -9.56 4.28
CA VAL A 329 15.29 -8.51 3.25
C VAL A 329 14.91 -7.15 3.85
N THR A 330 13.89 -7.09 4.71
CA THR A 330 13.54 -5.86 5.45
C THR A 330 14.70 -5.37 6.29
N ALA A 331 15.39 -6.25 7.03
CA ALA A 331 16.54 -5.90 7.85
C ALA A 331 17.71 -5.38 7.00
N ALA A 332 18.02 -6.06 5.89
CA ALA A 332 19.09 -5.66 4.99
C ALA A 332 18.81 -4.29 4.35
N PHE A 333 17.60 -4.07 3.82
CA PHE A 333 17.22 -2.78 3.25
C PHE A 333 17.20 -1.66 4.29
N THR A 334 16.69 -1.92 5.50
CA THR A 334 16.72 -0.93 6.59
C THR A 334 18.14 -0.57 6.96
N GLY A 335 19.05 -1.56 7.07
CA GLY A 335 20.46 -1.32 7.38
C GLY A 335 21.17 -0.49 6.31
N ILE A 336 20.93 -0.80 5.03
CA ILE A 336 21.49 -0.05 3.91
C ILE A 336 20.92 1.39 3.89
N ALA A 337 19.61 1.54 4.00
CA ALA A 337 18.95 2.85 4.03
C ALA A 337 19.46 3.69 5.22
N TRP A 338 19.58 3.08 6.39
CA TRP A 338 20.14 3.74 7.57
C TRP A 338 21.59 4.20 7.35
N ALA A 339 22.45 3.34 6.81
CA ALA A 339 23.85 3.70 6.55
C ALA A 339 23.95 4.91 5.59
N ILE A 340 23.11 4.93 4.54
CA ILE A 340 23.03 6.05 3.59
C ILE A 340 22.50 7.31 4.30
N LEU A 341 21.39 7.20 5.04
CA LEU A 341 20.81 8.33 5.78
C LEU A 341 21.79 8.89 6.83
N ALA A 342 22.49 8.03 7.56
CA ALA A 342 23.46 8.46 8.58
C ALA A 342 24.66 9.18 7.96
N ALA A 343 25.15 8.71 6.81
CA ALA A 343 26.24 9.34 6.07
C ALA A 343 25.82 10.69 5.44
N LEU A 344 24.59 10.76 4.93
CA LEU A 344 24.06 11.93 4.25
C LEU A 344 23.20 12.84 5.15
N ALA A 345 23.23 12.66 6.48
CA ALA A 345 22.33 13.36 7.40
C ALA A 345 22.43 14.90 7.28
N TRP A 346 23.63 15.46 7.26
CA TRP A 346 23.84 16.90 7.07
C TRP A 346 23.55 17.38 5.65
N PRO A 347 24.01 16.72 4.58
CA PRO A 347 23.57 17.03 3.21
C PRO A 347 22.04 17.04 3.03
N ILE A 348 21.33 16.09 3.67
CA ILE A 348 19.86 16.07 3.63
C ILE A 348 19.29 17.31 4.33
N ALA A 349 19.76 17.66 5.53
CA ALA A 349 19.31 18.87 6.21
C ALA A 349 19.58 20.13 5.37
N GLY A 350 20.77 20.23 4.76
CA GLY A 350 21.13 21.33 3.86
C GLY A 350 20.28 21.41 2.59
N ALA A 351 19.86 20.27 2.02
CA ALA A 351 18.99 20.25 0.84
C ALA A 351 17.58 20.83 1.10
N PHE A 352 17.18 20.92 2.38
CA PHE A 352 15.94 21.55 2.82
C PHE A 352 16.17 22.93 3.44
N ASP A 353 17.37 23.51 3.31
CA ASP A 353 17.77 24.76 3.97
C ASP A 353 17.48 24.77 5.48
N ALA A 354 17.50 23.57 6.10
CA ALA A 354 17.19 23.42 7.51
C ALA A 354 18.35 23.89 8.39
N THR A 355 18.04 24.71 9.39
CA THR A 355 19.00 25.25 10.35
C THR A 355 18.52 25.03 11.79
N GLY A 356 19.42 25.16 12.78
CA GLY A 356 19.08 25.04 14.18
C GLY A 356 18.38 23.73 14.54
N GLU A 357 17.32 23.79 15.35
CA GLU A 357 16.58 22.64 15.85
C GLU A 357 15.99 21.78 14.73
N THR A 358 15.54 22.38 13.62
CA THR A 358 15.04 21.64 12.46
C THR A 358 16.10 20.70 11.89
N ALA A 359 17.34 21.21 11.70
CA ALA A 359 18.46 20.41 11.20
C ALA A 359 18.84 19.31 12.21
N ASP A 360 18.88 19.64 13.51
CA ASP A 360 19.23 18.69 14.56
C ASP A 360 18.24 17.52 14.62
N LEU A 361 16.93 17.77 14.47
CA LEU A 361 15.90 16.72 14.42
C LEU A 361 16.07 15.82 13.20
N ILE A 362 16.36 16.38 12.03
CA ILE A 362 16.61 15.60 10.80
C ILE A 362 17.83 14.70 10.99
N VAL A 363 18.92 15.28 11.48
CA VAL A 363 20.18 14.55 11.72
C VAL A 363 20.00 13.48 12.80
N PHE A 364 19.28 13.79 13.87
CA PHE A 364 18.94 12.83 14.91
C PHE A 364 18.15 11.65 14.37
N PHE A 365 17.11 11.90 13.56
CA PHE A 365 16.36 10.85 12.87
C PHE A 365 17.28 10.00 12.00
N CYS A 366 18.03 10.62 11.08
CA CYS A 366 18.86 9.91 10.12
C CYS A 366 19.92 9.02 10.78
N ARG A 367 20.54 9.51 11.87
CA ARG A 367 21.64 8.80 12.52
C ARG A 367 21.20 7.82 13.60
N ARG A 368 20.16 8.15 14.38
CA ARG A 368 19.77 7.39 15.58
C ARG A 368 18.47 6.62 15.43
N LEU A 369 17.49 7.18 14.75
CA LEU A 369 16.12 6.65 14.77
C LEU A 369 15.75 5.86 13.51
N ALA A 370 16.38 6.12 12.38
CA ALA A 370 16.10 5.43 11.13
C ALA A 370 16.15 3.88 11.22
N PRO A 371 17.06 3.25 12.02
CA PRO A 371 17.07 1.80 12.19
C PRO A 371 15.77 1.22 12.78
N MET A 372 15.03 2.02 13.57
CA MET A 372 13.77 1.58 14.17
C MET A 372 12.69 1.29 13.11
N PHE A 373 12.88 1.78 11.88
CA PHE A 373 11.99 1.46 10.76
C PHE A 373 11.97 -0.03 10.41
N LEU A 374 12.99 -0.80 10.84
CA LEU A 374 13.00 -2.26 10.78
C LEU A 374 11.73 -2.87 11.37
N PHE A 375 11.31 -2.40 12.53
CA PHE A 375 10.16 -2.95 13.23
C PHE A 375 8.83 -2.58 12.57
N LEU A 376 8.75 -1.40 11.97
CA LEU A 376 7.60 -1.01 11.15
C LEU A 376 7.55 -1.84 9.86
N GLY A 377 8.67 -2.08 9.21
CA GLY A 377 8.79 -2.97 8.06
C GLY A 377 8.42 -4.43 8.41
N ALA A 378 8.82 -4.91 9.58
CA ALA A 378 8.45 -6.22 10.09
C ALA A 378 6.92 -6.33 10.33
N LEU A 379 6.30 -5.28 10.86
CA LEU A 379 4.84 -5.17 10.99
C LEU A 379 4.16 -5.26 9.61
N PHE A 380 4.70 -4.59 8.58
CA PHE A 380 4.16 -4.66 7.22
C PHE A 380 4.23 -6.07 6.63
N VAL A 381 5.34 -6.79 6.84
CA VAL A 381 5.48 -8.19 6.42
C VAL A 381 4.47 -9.09 7.13
N ALA A 382 4.29 -8.92 8.45
CA ALA A 382 3.31 -9.64 9.23
C ALA A 382 1.86 -9.33 8.79
N ASN A 383 1.55 -8.06 8.48
CA ASN A 383 0.25 -7.66 7.96
C ASN A 383 -0.08 -8.38 6.63
N ALA A 384 0.90 -8.50 5.73
CA ALA A 384 0.71 -9.23 4.48
C ALA A 384 0.41 -10.72 4.72
N ALA A 385 1.06 -11.34 5.71
CA ALA A 385 0.78 -12.70 6.12
C ALA A 385 -0.64 -12.83 6.72
N PHE A 386 -1.03 -12.01 7.68
CA PHE A 386 -2.37 -12.06 8.29
C PHE A 386 -3.48 -11.87 7.27
N ASN A 387 -3.35 -10.88 6.38
CA ASN A 387 -4.34 -10.61 5.34
C ASN A 387 -4.51 -11.80 4.40
N THR A 388 -3.42 -12.49 4.06
CA THR A 388 -3.43 -13.59 3.09
C THR A 388 -3.80 -14.92 3.73
N LEU A 389 -3.48 -15.12 5.01
CA LEU A 389 -3.75 -16.36 5.77
C LEU A 389 -5.08 -16.32 6.55
N GLY A 390 -6.00 -15.41 6.21
CA GLY A 390 -7.37 -15.40 6.72
C GLY A 390 -7.57 -14.75 8.09
N ARG A 391 -6.61 -13.94 8.58
CA ARG A 391 -6.71 -13.20 9.86
C ARG A 391 -6.49 -11.68 9.70
N PRO A 392 -7.18 -11.00 8.77
CA PRO A 392 -6.92 -9.59 8.48
C PRO A 392 -7.18 -8.64 9.67
N HIS A 393 -8.07 -9.01 10.60
CA HIS A 393 -8.32 -8.25 11.80
C HIS A 393 -7.10 -8.14 12.75
N TYR A 394 -6.15 -9.07 12.69
CA TYR A 394 -4.89 -8.95 13.43
C TYR A 394 -4.05 -7.79 12.90
N SER A 395 -4.02 -7.58 11.58
CA SER A 395 -3.36 -6.41 10.98
C SER A 395 -3.96 -5.12 11.52
N THR A 396 -5.29 -5.02 11.56
CA THR A 396 -5.98 -3.83 12.07
C THR A 396 -5.69 -3.60 13.55
N ALA A 397 -5.86 -4.63 14.39
CA ALA A 397 -5.65 -4.52 15.83
C ALA A 397 -4.20 -4.09 16.16
N LEU A 398 -3.20 -4.67 15.49
CA LEU A 398 -1.80 -4.34 15.73
C LEU A 398 -1.43 -2.94 15.23
N ASN A 399 -1.96 -2.49 14.09
CA ASN A 399 -1.69 -1.15 13.60
C ASN A 399 -2.40 -0.06 14.42
N TRP A 400 -3.64 -0.28 14.85
CA TRP A 400 -4.32 0.64 15.76
C TRP A 400 -3.71 0.59 17.17
N GLY A 401 -3.33 -0.59 17.67
CA GLY A 401 -2.57 -0.71 18.90
C GLY A 401 -1.27 0.10 18.85
N ARG A 402 -0.52 0.00 17.75
CA ARG A 402 0.67 0.82 17.52
C ARG A 402 0.33 2.32 17.47
N ALA A 403 -0.71 2.72 16.74
CA ALA A 403 -1.08 4.12 16.55
C ALA A 403 -1.61 4.78 17.83
N THR A 404 -2.19 4.01 18.75
CA THR A 404 -2.73 4.50 20.04
C THR A 404 -1.80 4.16 21.20
N PHE A 405 -1.84 2.92 21.70
CA PHE A 405 -1.05 2.48 22.85
C PHE A 405 0.47 2.50 22.61
N GLY A 406 0.90 2.31 21.36
CA GLY A 406 2.29 2.34 20.97
C GLY A 406 2.82 3.74 20.61
N THR A 407 1.96 4.71 20.39
CA THR A 407 2.38 6.08 20.03
C THR A 407 2.09 7.08 21.15
N VAL A 408 0.84 7.15 21.61
CA VAL A 408 0.39 8.22 22.51
C VAL A 408 1.21 8.30 23.82
N PRO A 409 1.35 7.22 24.64
CA PRO A 409 2.07 7.30 25.90
C PRO A 409 3.58 7.55 25.72
N PHE A 410 4.18 6.96 24.69
CA PHE A 410 5.62 7.14 24.42
C PHE A 410 5.96 8.53 23.88
N VAL A 411 5.09 9.12 23.08
CA VAL A 411 5.20 10.50 22.60
C VAL A 411 5.07 11.46 23.78
N GLN A 412 4.11 11.26 24.70
CA GLN A 412 3.95 12.09 25.88
C GLN A 412 5.16 11.98 26.82
N ALA A 413 5.61 10.77 27.11
CA ALA A 413 6.82 10.56 27.92
C ALA A 413 8.07 11.17 27.24
N GLY A 414 8.21 11.00 25.93
CA GLY A 414 9.28 11.57 25.14
C GLY A 414 9.28 13.10 25.18
N ALA A 415 8.11 13.73 25.07
CA ALA A 415 7.94 15.17 25.16
C ALA A 415 8.47 15.73 26.50
N ILE A 416 8.20 15.03 27.61
CA ILE A 416 8.65 15.43 28.96
C ILE A 416 10.16 15.21 29.12
N LEU A 417 10.70 14.09 28.62
CA LEU A 417 12.09 13.67 28.87
C LEU A 417 13.09 14.29 27.90
N GLY A 418 12.68 14.62 26.66
CA GLY A 418 13.63 15.00 25.61
C GLY A 418 13.08 16.03 24.60
N GLY A 419 12.00 16.74 24.95
CA GLY A 419 11.43 17.78 24.07
C GLY A 419 11.02 17.22 22.70
N ALA A 420 11.25 17.99 21.64
CA ALA A 420 10.91 17.59 20.27
C ALA A 420 11.63 16.30 19.82
N ALA A 421 12.90 16.13 20.16
CA ALA A 421 13.67 14.91 19.87
C ALA A 421 13.07 13.68 20.58
N GLY A 422 12.59 13.88 21.83
CA GLY A 422 11.90 12.85 22.59
C GLY A 422 10.55 12.47 21.98
N VAL A 423 9.75 13.41 21.47
CA VAL A 423 8.51 13.16 20.71
C VAL A 423 8.81 12.28 19.49
N LEU A 424 9.84 12.66 18.73
CA LEU A 424 10.27 11.93 17.54
C LEU A 424 10.67 10.48 17.88
N ALA A 425 11.49 10.29 18.92
CA ALA A 425 11.88 8.96 19.38
C ALA A 425 10.68 8.13 19.87
N GLY A 426 9.82 8.74 20.70
CA GLY A 426 8.60 8.11 21.21
C GLY A 426 7.66 7.61 20.13
N SER A 427 7.54 8.35 19.01
CA SER A 427 6.69 7.98 17.89
C SER A 427 7.08 6.66 17.22
N LEU A 428 8.34 6.23 17.33
CA LEU A 428 8.86 5.01 16.72
C LEU A 428 8.85 3.81 17.68
N LEU A 429 8.80 4.03 19.00
CA LEU A 429 8.81 2.96 19.99
C LEU A 429 7.61 2.02 19.87
N GLY A 430 6.44 2.56 19.50
CA GLY A 430 5.29 1.74 19.19
C GLY A 430 5.54 0.75 18.05
N GLY A 431 6.32 1.18 17.05
CA GLY A 431 6.74 0.32 15.96
C GLY A 431 7.55 -0.88 16.45
N LEU A 432 8.47 -0.67 17.38
CA LEU A 432 9.29 -1.75 17.97
C LEU A 432 8.42 -2.79 18.68
N ILE A 433 7.55 -2.36 19.62
CA ILE A 433 6.72 -3.27 20.42
C ILE A 433 5.76 -4.04 19.52
N PHE A 434 4.98 -3.33 18.72
CA PHE A 434 3.96 -3.95 17.87
C PHE A 434 4.54 -4.68 16.67
N GLY A 435 5.73 -4.30 16.18
CA GLY A 435 6.46 -5.03 15.17
C GLY A 435 6.94 -6.40 15.64
N ILE A 436 7.55 -6.47 16.82
CA ILE A 436 7.95 -7.75 17.44
C ILE A 436 6.71 -8.63 17.71
N LEU A 437 5.69 -8.07 18.32
CA LEU A 437 4.45 -8.80 18.61
C LEU A 437 3.82 -9.36 17.33
N ALA A 438 3.78 -8.56 16.27
CA ALA A 438 3.23 -8.98 14.97
C ALA A 438 3.99 -10.16 14.37
N VAL A 439 5.33 -10.11 14.42
CA VAL A 439 6.18 -11.19 13.92
C VAL A 439 5.95 -12.48 14.72
N CYS A 440 5.94 -12.39 16.05
CA CYS A 440 5.68 -13.55 16.91
C CYS A 440 4.32 -14.18 16.61
N LEU A 441 3.28 -13.36 16.47
CA LEU A 441 1.94 -13.84 16.14
C LEU A 441 1.86 -14.41 14.72
N ALA A 442 2.56 -13.84 13.76
CA ALA A 442 2.58 -14.35 12.39
C ALA A 442 3.22 -15.75 12.30
N TYR A 443 4.36 -15.98 12.98
CA TYR A 443 4.96 -17.31 13.03
C TYR A 443 4.06 -18.32 13.74
N ARG A 444 3.50 -17.96 14.90
CA ARG A 444 2.55 -18.84 15.61
C ARG A 444 1.36 -19.23 14.75
N TRP A 445 0.83 -18.27 13.98
CA TRP A 445 -0.30 -18.54 13.09
C TRP A 445 0.08 -19.46 11.93
N VAL A 446 1.25 -19.28 11.32
CA VAL A 446 1.77 -20.19 10.27
C VAL A 446 1.96 -21.60 10.82
N ASP A 447 2.54 -21.74 12.02
CA ASP A 447 2.77 -23.04 12.65
C ASP A 447 1.45 -23.75 13.02
N GLN A 448 0.44 -23.01 13.48
CA GLN A 448 -0.92 -23.53 13.74
C GLN A 448 -1.58 -24.07 12.46
N LEU A 449 -1.52 -23.31 11.36
CA LEU A 449 -2.08 -23.73 10.07
C LEU A 449 -1.34 -24.96 9.52
N ALA A 450 -0.03 -25.07 9.70
CA ALA A 450 0.76 -26.23 9.31
C ALA A 450 0.34 -27.47 10.10
N ALA A 451 0.18 -27.35 11.42
CA ALA A 451 -0.25 -28.43 12.29
C ALA A 451 -1.68 -28.89 11.98
N GLU A 452 -2.60 -27.98 11.71
CA GLU A 452 -3.98 -28.28 11.32
C GLU A 452 -4.00 -29.05 9.98
N ASN A 453 -3.25 -28.60 8.98
CA ASN A 453 -3.15 -29.29 7.69
C ASN A 453 -2.56 -30.70 7.85
N ALA A 454 -1.55 -30.89 8.70
CA ALA A 454 -0.96 -32.19 8.98
C ALA A 454 -1.99 -33.15 9.63
N ARG A 455 -2.81 -32.66 10.58
CA ARG A 455 -3.90 -33.45 11.21
C ARG A 455 -4.94 -33.88 10.18
N ILE A 456 -5.40 -32.95 9.31
CA ILE A 456 -6.39 -33.25 8.26
C ILE A 456 -5.86 -34.33 7.30
N ASN A 457 -4.56 -34.31 6.99
CA ASN A 457 -3.95 -35.29 6.10
C ASN A 457 -3.64 -36.65 6.79
N ALA A 458 -3.48 -36.66 8.12
CA ALA A 458 -3.26 -37.87 8.89
C ALA A 458 -4.55 -38.65 9.20
N THR A 459 -5.73 -38.02 9.08
CA THR A 459 -7.04 -38.68 9.31
C THR A 459 -7.35 -39.62 8.16
N PRO A 460 -7.55 -40.94 8.43
CA PRO A 460 -7.84 -41.94 7.39
C PRO A 460 -9.07 -41.61 6.55
N ALA A 461 -9.05 -41.96 5.27
CA ALA A 461 -10.13 -41.63 4.32
C ALA A 461 -11.52 -42.18 4.73
N GLY A 462 -11.57 -43.24 5.54
CA GLY A 462 -12.82 -43.83 6.05
C GLY A 462 -13.60 -42.93 7.01
N SER A 463 -12.93 -42.15 7.88
CA SER A 463 -13.64 -41.28 8.85
C SER A 463 -14.15 -39.97 8.23
N LYS A 464 -13.63 -39.60 7.07
CA LYS A 464 -14.11 -38.41 6.30
C LYS A 464 -15.48 -38.64 5.65
N ALA A 465 -15.83 -39.87 5.32
CA ALA A 465 -17.12 -40.22 4.74
C ALA A 465 -18.24 -40.23 5.81
N GLU A 466 -17.92 -40.61 7.03
CA GLU A 466 -18.90 -40.64 8.15
C GLU A 466 -19.21 -39.23 8.67
N SER A 467 -18.24 -38.31 8.73
CA SER A 467 -18.48 -36.92 9.14
C SER A 467 -19.29 -36.13 8.09
N ALA A 468 -19.09 -36.40 6.81
CA ALA A 468 -19.84 -35.75 5.72
C ALA A 468 -21.27 -36.28 5.52
N ALA A 469 -21.60 -37.42 6.14
CA ALA A 469 -22.93 -38.00 6.16
C ALA A 469 -23.77 -37.57 7.39
N ALA A 470 -23.09 -36.92 8.36
CA ALA A 470 -23.73 -36.45 9.62
C ALA A 470 -24.00 -34.92 9.65
N GLU A 471 -23.55 -34.17 8.61
CA GLU A 471 -23.89 -32.77 8.34
C GLU A 471 -24.88 -32.66 7.15
#